data_3f2eb0b889be07bbdb06627e9a8b826d
#
_entry.id   3f2eb0b889be07bbdb06627e9a8b826d
#
_cell.length_a   1.000
_cell.length_b   1.000
_cell.length_c   1.000
_cell.angle_alpha   90.00
_cell.angle_beta   90.00
_cell.angle_gamma   90.00
#
_symmetry.space_group_name_H-M   'P 1'
#
loop_
_entity.id
_entity.type
_entity.pdbx_description
1 polymer ?
#
loop_
_entity_poly.entity_id
_entity_poly.type
_entity_poly.pdbx_seq_one_letter_code
_entity_poly.pdbx_strand_id
1 'polypeptide(L)'
;MALKVALISPAGRGSRAGNRATATRWAGLLRALGCRVRIAGSEDDTGQWHIAGRPPDLVMALHAWRSQGAIRACRQAFPGCPLVVVLTGTDVYRFQHSHPEAFEESLAAADALVGLHDRLAEDLPPRFLPRLQVVHQSARPLPPHAPGPGGRYVEVLVAGHLREEKDPLRAALAVRDLPADSRLRVIQLGAALDEAWARAARDEMAGNPRYRWLGDQPRWRVRRWMARARLMVISSRMEGGANVVSEACVAGLPVLASDIPGNRGLLGEDYVGYFPVADTAVLRDLLRRAETEPAFIDRMRRQVLARAPLFRPKAEREGLARVLTACGLTP
;
A
#
# COMPACT_ATOMS: atom_id res chain seq x y z
N MET A 1 -1.70 16.85 -29.00
CA MET A 1 -2.79 15.83 -28.80
C MET A 1 -2.67 15.28 -27.38
N ALA A 2 -3.79 14.93 -26.72
CA ALA A 2 -3.74 14.31 -25.39
C ALA A 2 -3.07 12.94 -25.44
N LEU A 3 -2.09 12.70 -24.54
CA LEU A 3 -1.39 11.43 -24.41
C LEU A 3 -2.35 10.28 -24.06
N LYS A 4 -2.18 9.13 -24.70
CA LYS A 4 -2.98 7.92 -24.46
C LYS A 4 -2.18 6.95 -23.59
N VAL A 5 -2.67 6.70 -22.38
CA VAL A 5 -1.99 5.84 -21.38
C VAL A 5 -2.82 4.59 -21.13
N ALA A 6 -2.24 3.40 -21.38
CA ALA A 6 -2.79 2.13 -20.96
C ALA A 6 -2.21 1.74 -19.58
N LEU A 7 -3.09 1.64 -18.57
CA LEU A 7 -2.75 1.17 -17.23
C LEU A 7 -3.13 -0.30 -17.09
N ILE A 8 -2.14 -1.17 -16.96
CA ILE A 8 -2.36 -2.61 -16.82
C ILE A 8 -2.38 -2.98 -15.33
N SER A 9 -3.45 -3.62 -14.90
CA SER A 9 -3.63 -4.06 -13.51
C SER A 9 -3.92 -5.55 -13.44
N PRO A 10 -3.14 -6.33 -12.67
CA PRO A 10 -3.40 -7.77 -12.49
C PRO A 10 -4.64 -8.04 -11.62
N ALA A 11 -5.22 -7.00 -11.02
CA ALA A 11 -6.45 -7.11 -10.24
C ALA A 11 -7.66 -6.77 -11.12
N GLY A 12 -8.61 -7.72 -11.20
CA GLY A 12 -9.82 -7.61 -12.01
C GLY A 12 -10.69 -6.38 -11.70
N ARG A 13 -11.64 -6.10 -12.59
CA ARG A 13 -12.65 -5.05 -12.40
C ARG A 13 -13.48 -5.37 -11.15
N GLY A 14 -13.70 -4.37 -10.29
CA GLY A 14 -14.44 -4.53 -9.03
C GLY A 14 -13.59 -5.02 -7.84
N SER A 15 -12.36 -5.47 -8.06
CA SER A 15 -11.45 -5.85 -6.97
C SER A 15 -11.13 -4.66 -6.04
N ARG A 16 -11.08 -4.93 -4.75
CA ARG A 16 -10.62 -3.97 -3.71
C ARG A 16 -9.13 -4.12 -3.39
N ALA A 17 -8.41 -4.95 -4.16
CA ALA A 17 -6.97 -5.14 -4.00
C ALA A 17 -6.18 -3.85 -4.22
N GLY A 18 -5.01 -3.72 -3.57
CA GLY A 18 -4.15 -2.54 -3.63
C GLY A 18 -3.79 -2.09 -5.05
N ASN A 19 -3.45 -3.03 -5.94
CA ASN A 19 -3.12 -2.73 -7.34
C ASN A 19 -4.29 -2.07 -8.08
N ARG A 20 -5.53 -2.53 -7.84
CA ARG A 20 -6.71 -1.90 -8.47
C ARG A 20 -6.96 -0.50 -7.92
N ALA A 21 -6.79 -0.31 -6.61
CA ALA A 21 -6.91 1.00 -5.99
C ALA A 21 -5.88 1.98 -6.56
N THR A 22 -4.63 1.54 -6.72
CA THR A 22 -3.54 2.32 -7.33
C THR A 22 -3.86 2.65 -8.79
N ALA A 23 -4.22 1.67 -9.62
CA ALA A 23 -4.58 1.89 -11.02
C ALA A 23 -5.73 2.90 -11.17
N THR A 24 -6.77 2.78 -10.35
CA THR A 24 -7.92 3.70 -10.38
C THR A 24 -7.52 5.13 -9.98
N ARG A 25 -6.71 5.29 -8.95
CA ARG A 25 -6.22 6.59 -8.49
C ARG A 25 -5.30 7.23 -9.53
N TRP A 26 -4.33 6.47 -10.07
CA TRP A 26 -3.42 6.96 -11.09
C TRP A 26 -4.13 7.33 -12.39
N ALA A 27 -5.14 6.56 -12.80
CA ALA A 27 -5.98 6.96 -13.94
C ALA A 27 -6.64 8.33 -13.73
N GLY A 28 -7.11 8.63 -12.53
CA GLY A 28 -7.65 9.95 -12.18
C GLY A 28 -6.60 11.06 -12.24
N LEU A 29 -5.40 10.81 -11.68
CA LEU A 29 -4.29 11.78 -11.66
C LEU A 29 -3.73 12.04 -13.06
N LEU A 30 -3.57 11.00 -13.88
CA LEU A 30 -3.12 11.12 -15.27
C LEU A 30 -4.14 11.88 -16.13
N ARG A 31 -5.45 11.66 -15.91
CA ARG A 31 -6.50 12.46 -16.56
C ARG A 31 -6.43 13.94 -16.16
N ALA A 32 -6.11 14.21 -14.89
CA ALA A 32 -5.89 15.60 -14.43
C ALA A 32 -4.61 16.23 -15.00
N LEU A 33 -3.69 15.44 -15.57
CA LEU A 33 -2.54 15.87 -16.36
C LEU A 33 -2.88 15.98 -17.87
N GLY A 34 -4.14 15.84 -18.29
CA GLY A 34 -4.56 15.93 -19.68
C GLY A 34 -4.48 14.62 -20.47
N CYS A 35 -4.12 13.49 -19.85
CA CYS A 35 -4.02 12.20 -20.54
C CYS A 35 -5.39 11.55 -20.75
N ARG A 36 -5.54 10.80 -21.84
CA ARG A 36 -6.61 9.81 -22.01
C ARG A 36 -6.16 8.48 -21.44
N VAL A 37 -6.87 7.94 -20.45
CA VAL A 37 -6.43 6.75 -19.72
C VAL A 37 -7.44 5.64 -19.82
N ARG A 38 -6.95 4.44 -20.18
CA ARG A 38 -7.69 3.17 -20.11
C ARG A 38 -7.03 2.27 -19.05
N ILE A 39 -7.84 1.68 -18.19
CA ILE A 39 -7.37 0.61 -17.28
C ILE A 39 -7.77 -0.72 -17.92
N ALA A 40 -6.78 -1.57 -18.16
CA ALA A 40 -6.93 -2.90 -18.73
C ALA A 40 -6.46 -3.97 -17.74
N GLY A 41 -6.90 -5.22 -17.92
CA GLY A 41 -6.39 -6.37 -17.21
C GLY A 41 -5.03 -6.80 -17.76
N SER A 42 -4.30 -7.60 -16.98
CA SER A 42 -3.04 -8.20 -17.44
C SER A 42 -3.26 -9.36 -18.44
N GLU A 43 -4.50 -9.87 -18.51
CA GLU A 43 -4.91 -10.94 -19.41
C GLU A 43 -5.66 -10.42 -20.66
N ASP A 44 -5.91 -9.10 -20.72
CA ASP A 44 -6.59 -8.48 -21.84
C ASP A 44 -5.69 -8.54 -23.10
N ASP A 45 -6.30 -8.81 -24.25
CA ASP A 45 -5.66 -8.67 -25.54
C ASP A 45 -5.16 -7.23 -25.76
N THR A 46 -3.97 -7.09 -26.37
CA THR A 46 -3.36 -5.77 -26.68
C THR A 46 -4.26 -4.90 -27.56
N GLY A 47 -5.10 -5.49 -28.39
CA GLY A 47 -6.14 -4.79 -29.14
C GLY A 47 -7.11 -4.02 -28.25
N GLN A 48 -7.39 -4.51 -27.05
CA GLN A 48 -8.21 -3.83 -26.06
C GLN A 48 -7.49 -2.67 -25.34
N TRP A 49 -6.17 -2.50 -25.51
CA TRP A 49 -5.44 -1.37 -24.93
C TRP A 49 -5.53 -0.10 -25.76
N HIS A 50 -6.05 -0.19 -26.99
CA HIS A 50 -6.27 0.98 -27.84
C HIS A 50 -7.22 1.99 -27.19
N ILE A 51 -6.91 3.24 -27.36
CA ILE A 51 -7.69 4.38 -26.81
C ILE A 51 -8.17 5.22 -27.98
N ALA A 52 -9.49 5.31 -28.16
CA ALA A 52 -10.12 5.94 -29.30
C ALA A 52 -9.60 5.38 -30.65
N GLY A 53 -9.49 4.06 -30.77
CA GLY A 53 -9.05 3.36 -31.97
C GLY A 53 -7.57 3.48 -32.31
N ARG A 54 -6.74 4.05 -31.42
CA ARG A 54 -5.30 4.24 -31.62
C ARG A 54 -4.49 3.51 -30.55
N PRO A 55 -3.27 3.05 -30.87
CA PRO A 55 -2.36 2.45 -29.89
C PRO A 55 -2.04 3.45 -28.75
N PRO A 56 -1.65 2.95 -27.56
CA PRO A 56 -1.21 3.80 -26.47
C PRO A 56 0.10 4.50 -26.81
N ASP A 57 0.27 5.72 -26.27
CA ASP A 57 1.54 6.45 -26.31
C ASP A 57 2.43 6.08 -25.11
N LEU A 58 1.86 5.42 -24.09
CA LEU A 58 2.54 4.88 -22.91
C LEU A 58 1.77 3.69 -22.35
N VAL A 59 2.49 2.64 -21.96
CA VAL A 59 1.96 1.53 -21.16
C VAL A 59 2.57 1.58 -19.76
N MET A 60 1.75 1.48 -18.71
CA MET A 60 2.18 1.35 -17.32
C MET A 60 1.64 0.04 -16.76
N ALA A 61 2.50 -0.92 -16.44
CA ALA A 61 2.13 -2.23 -15.92
C ALA A 61 2.40 -2.32 -14.41
N LEU A 62 1.36 -2.57 -13.61
CA LEU A 62 1.50 -2.76 -12.17
C LEU A 62 1.87 -4.20 -11.86
N HIS A 63 2.88 -4.39 -11.02
CA HIS A 63 3.38 -5.69 -10.54
C HIS A 63 4.17 -6.48 -11.59
N ALA A 64 5.48 -6.41 -11.53
CA ALA A 64 6.42 -6.97 -12.50
C ALA A 64 6.13 -8.45 -12.86
N TRP A 65 5.92 -9.32 -11.88
CA TRP A 65 5.69 -10.75 -12.13
C TRP A 65 4.28 -11.06 -12.64
N ARG A 66 3.22 -10.51 -12.00
CA ARG A 66 1.83 -10.83 -12.39
C ARG A 66 1.43 -10.23 -13.72
N SER A 67 2.11 -9.18 -14.15
CA SER A 67 1.87 -8.53 -15.45
C SER A 67 2.92 -8.92 -16.50
N GLN A 68 3.76 -9.94 -16.26
CA GLN A 68 4.83 -10.34 -17.17
C GLN A 68 4.29 -10.64 -18.59
N GLY A 69 3.20 -11.39 -18.71
CA GLY A 69 2.57 -11.67 -20.01
C GLY A 69 2.16 -10.39 -20.75
N ALA A 70 1.56 -9.44 -20.04
CA ALA A 70 1.19 -8.13 -20.61
C ALA A 70 2.43 -7.28 -20.98
N ILE A 71 3.51 -7.35 -20.19
CA ILE A 71 4.78 -6.67 -20.47
C ILE A 71 5.40 -7.19 -21.77
N ARG A 72 5.47 -8.51 -21.96
CA ARG A 72 5.91 -9.14 -23.21
C ARG A 72 5.04 -8.77 -24.40
N ALA A 73 3.72 -8.87 -24.23
CA ALA A 73 2.75 -8.53 -25.28
C ALA A 73 2.87 -7.05 -25.70
N CYS A 74 3.13 -6.13 -24.73
CA CYS A 74 3.39 -4.74 -25.02
C CYS A 74 4.60 -4.56 -25.95
N ARG A 75 5.71 -5.21 -25.65
CA ARG A 75 6.94 -5.11 -26.45
C ARG A 75 6.79 -5.69 -27.86
N GLN A 76 5.96 -6.72 -28.01
CA GLN A 76 5.66 -7.32 -29.32
C GLN A 76 4.71 -6.45 -30.14
N ALA A 77 3.60 -5.98 -29.54
CA ALA A 77 2.57 -5.24 -30.26
C ALA A 77 2.90 -3.74 -30.45
N PHE A 78 3.68 -3.15 -29.54
CA PHE A 78 4.02 -1.72 -29.55
C PHE A 78 5.51 -1.50 -29.25
N PRO A 79 6.43 -1.94 -30.11
CA PRO A 79 7.88 -1.95 -29.84
C PRO A 79 8.47 -0.55 -29.57
N GLY A 80 7.89 0.50 -30.14
CA GLY A 80 8.30 1.89 -29.93
C GLY A 80 7.55 2.62 -28.78
N CYS A 81 6.59 1.94 -28.11
CA CYS A 81 5.84 2.56 -27.04
C CYS A 81 6.61 2.47 -25.72
N PRO A 82 6.88 3.58 -25.02
CA PRO A 82 7.45 3.54 -23.69
C PRO A 82 6.65 2.65 -22.73
N LEU A 83 7.39 1.86 -21.93
CA LEU A 83 6.82 0.94 -20.95
C LEU A 83 7.35 1.25 -19.54
N VAL A 84 6.45 1.51 -18.62
CA VAL A 84 6.73 1.68 -17.20
C VAL A 84 6.28 0.46 -16.43
N VAL A 85 7.14 -0.11 -15.60
CA VAL A 85 6.78 -1.19 -14.67
C VAL A 85 6.74 -0.63 -13.25
N VAL A 86 5.61 -0.85 -12.58
CA VAL A 86 5.37 -0.38 -11.21
C VAL A 86 5.55 -1.53 -10.23
N LEU A 87 6.49 -1.39 -9.32
CA LEU A 87 6.85 -2.37 -8.31
C LEU A 87 5.94 -2.21 -7.08
N THR A 88 5.13 -3.23 -6.80
CA THR A 88 4.00 -3.11 -5.88
C THR A 88 4.16 -3.88 -4.57
N GLY A 89 5.31 -4.55 -4.38
CA GLY A 89 5.75 -5.19 -3.14
C GLY A 89 5.97 -6.69 -3.28
N THR A 90 4.94 -7.50 -3.46
CA THR A 90 5.16 -8.95 -3.56
C THR A 90 6.00 -9.36 -4.77
N ASP A 91 6.05 -8.56 -5.82
CA ASP A 91 6.97 -8.72 -6.94
C ASP A 91 8.44 -8.64 -6.48
N VAL A 92 8.78 -7.66 -5.65
CA VAL A 92 10.13 -7.48 -5.13
C VAL A 92 10.42 -8.44 -3.97
N TYR A 93 9.57 -8.46 -2.94
CA TYR A 93 9.87 -9.17 -1.69
C TYR A 93 9.57 -10.67 -1.70
N ARG A 94 8.90 -11.18 -2.74
CA ARG A 94 8.59 -12.61 -2.89
C ARG A 94 9.00 -13.14 -4.26
N PHE A 95 8.46 -12.54 -5.34
CA PHE A 95 8.61 -13.12 -6.68
C PHE A 95 9.99 -12.88 -7.30
N GLN A 96 10.71 -11.83 -6.92
CA GLN A 96 12.13 -11.66 -7.25
C GLN A 96 12.97 -12.88 -6.83
N HIS A 97 12.62 -13.54 -5.71
CA HIS A 97 13.36 -14.69 -5.18
C HIS A 97 12.83 -16.03 -5.69
N SER A 98 11.52 -16.16 -5.88
CA SER A 98 10.91 -17.41 -6.32
C SER A 98 10.82 -17.57 -7.85
N HIS A 99 10.85 -16.47 -8.59
CA HIS A 99 10.78 -16.41 -10.07
C HIS A 99 11.73 -15.32 -10.60
N PRO A 100 13.04 -15.41 -10.33
CA PRO A 100 14.01 -14.36 -10.61
C PRO A 100 14.07 -14.01 -12.11
N GLU A 101 14.09 -14.99 -12.98
CA GLU A 101 14.16 -14.78 -14.44
C GLU A 101 12.97 -13.97 -14.94
N ALA A 102 11.76 -14.35 -14.56
CA ALA A 102 10.53 -13.68 -14.97
C ALA A 102 10.44 -12.24 -14.42
N PHE A 103 10.93 -12.03 -13.18
CA PHE A 103 11.01 -10.70 -12.57
C PHE A 103 12.01 -9.82 -13.32
N GLU A 104 13.25 -10.31 -13.53
CA GLU A 104 14.30 -9.57 -14.23
C GLU A 104 13.96 -9.26 -15.67
N GLU A 105 13.32 -10.19 -16.39
CA GLU A 105 12.83 -9.96 -17.74
C GLU A 105 11.85 -8.78 -17.79
N SER A 106 10.93 -8.71 -16.84
CA SER A 106 9.97 -7.60 -16.74
C SER A 106 10.67 -6.27 -16.48
N LEU A 107 11.70 -6.25 -15.61
CA LEU A 107 12.49 -5.05 -15.34
C LEU A 107 13.34 -4.66 -16.53
N ALA A 108 13.93 -5.63 -17.23
CA ALA A 108 14.76 -5.38 -18.42
C ALA A 108 13.93 -4.79 -19.57
N ALA A 109 12.70 -5.26 -19.71
CA ALA A 109 11.75 -4.76 -20.70
C ALA A 109 11.28 -3.32 -20.45
N ALA A 110 11.36 -2.78 -19.23
CA ALA A 110 10.86 -1.46 -18.88
C ALA A 110 11.81 -0.33 -19.29
N ASP A 111 11.29 0.79 -19.79
CA ASP A 111 12.06 2.04 -20.00
C ASP A 111 12.20 2.82 -18.69
N ALA A 112 11.20 2.73 -17.80
CA ALA A 112 11.26 3.28 -16.45
C ALA A 112 10.63 2.33 -15.45
N LEU A 113 11.12 2.37 -14.20
CA LEU A 113 10.61 1.62 -13.06
C LEU A 113 10.04 2.60 -12.04
N VAL A 114 8.95 2.22 -11.40
CA VAL A 114 8.36 3.04 -10.34
C VAL A 114 8.31 2.23 -9.05
N GLY A 115 8.96 2.75 -8.02
CA GLY A 115 8.83 2.31 -6.64
C GLY A 115 7.81 3.14 -5.88
N LEU A 116 7.26 2.59 -4.80
CA LEU A 116 6.20 3.23 -4.03
C LEU A 116 6.66 3.70 -2.63
N HIS A 117 7.94 3.53 -2.30
CA HIS A 117 8.59 4.00 -1.07
C HIS A 117 10.08 4.27 -1.27
N ASP A 118 10.68 5.08 -0.40
CA ASP A 118 12.04 5.61 -0.56
C ASP A 118 13.16 4.54 -0.56
N ARG A 119 12.97 3.42 0.15
CA ARG A 119 14.01 2.39 0.32
C ARG A 119 14.00 1.28 -0.74
N LEU A 120 13.13 1.36 -1.76
CA LEU A 120 13.04 0.29 -2.74
C LEU A 120 14.35 0.03 -3.51
N ALA A 121 15.17 1.06 -3.67
CA ALA A 121 16.47 0.95 -4.34
C ALA A 121 17.42 -0.07 -3.68
N GLU A 122 17.29 -0.29 -2.37
CA GLU A 122 18.13 -1.22 -1.60
C GLU A 122 17.81 -2.69 -1.91
N ASP A 123 16.62 -2.96 -2.42
CA ASP A 123 16.09 -4.31 -2.67
C ASP A 123 16.14 -4.70 -4.17
N LEU A 124 16.68 -3.81 -5.03
CA LEU A 124 16.74 -4.06 -6.48
C LEU A 124 18.17 -4.30 -6.96
N PRO A 125 18.36 -5.13 -8.01
CA PRO A 125 19.67 -5.27 -8.65
C PRO A 125 20.19 -3.91 -9.16
N PRO A 126 21.46 -3.56 -8.88
CA PRO A 126 22.02 -2.21 -9.15
C PRO A 126 21.84 -1.73 -10.60
N ARG A 127 21.87 -2.65 -11.58
CA ARG A 127 21.71 -2.34 -13.01
C ARG A 127 20.37 -1.70 -13.37
N PHE A 128 19.35 -1.84 -12.52
CA PHE A 128 18.02 -1.27 -12.76
C PHE A 128 17.79 0.09 -12.06
N LEU A 129 18.66 0.47 -11.12
CA LEU A 129 18.51 1.71 -10.34
C LEU A 129 18.48 3.00 -11.18
N PRO A 130 19.25 3.13 -12.28
CA PRO A 130 19.20 4.34 -13.11
C PRO A 130 17.82 4.65 -13.71
N ARG A 131 16.94 3.65 -13.83
CA ARG A 131 15.58 3.79 -14.36
C ARG A 131 14.53 3.89 -13.26
N LEU A 132 14.91 3.76 -11.98
CA LEU A 132 13.99 3.78 -10.85
C LEU A 132 13.60 5.20 -10.47
N GLN A 133 12.30 5.42 -10.32
CA GLN A 133 11.72 6.62 -9.75
C GLN A 133 10.79 6.24 -8.58
N VAL A 134 10.74 7.08 -7.55
CA VAL A 134 9.81 6.89 -6.44
C VAL A 134 8.58 7.78 -6.62
N VAL A 135 7.40 7.17 -6.54
CA VAL A 135 6.11 7.86 -6.56
C VAL A 135 5.29 7.37 -5.36
N HIS A 136 5.26 8.17 -4.30
CA HIS A 136 4.47 7.84 -3.11
C HIS A 136 2.98 7.85 -3.42
N GLN A 137 2.27 6.89 -2.85
CA GLN A 137 0.83 6.76 -3.06
C GLN A 137 0.06 7.77 -2.19
N SER A 138 -0.77 8.59 -2.80
CA SER A 138 -1.50 9.62 -2.08
C SER A 138 -2.76 9.13 -1.40
N ALA A 139 -3.11 9.83 -0.34
CA ALA A 139 -4.38 9.70 0.35
C ALA A 139 -5.19 11.02 0.26
N ARG A 140 -6.50 10.90 0.17
CA ARG A 140 -7.37 12.07 0.32
C ARG A 140 -7.38 12.51 1.79
N PRO A 141 -7.40 13.82 2.08
CA PRO A 141 -7.54 14.31 3.44
C PRO A 141 -8.69 13.63 4.18
N LEU A 142 -8.45 13.25 5.40
CA LEU A 142 -9.47 12.80 6.34
C LEU A 142 -9.94 14.00 7.17
N PRO A 143 -11.15 13.96 7.77
CA PRO A 143 -11.44 14.85 8.88
C PRO A 143 -10.31 14.79 9.91
N PRO A 144 -10.00 15.89 10.59
CA PRO A 144 -8.99 15.89 11.63
C PRO A 144 -9.21 14.71 12.58
N HIS A 145 -8.10 14.01 12.93
CA HIS A 145 -8.16 12.92 13.88
C HIS A 145 -8.71 13.43 15.21
N ALA A 146 -9.89 12.99 15.56
CA ALA A 146 -10.51 13.22 16.84
C ALA A 146 -10.79 11.85 17.47
N PRO A 147 -9.96 11.40 18.43
CA PRO A 147 -10.27 10.21 19.22
C PRO A 147 -11.68 10.37 19.80
N GLY A 148 -12.49 9.33 19.67
CA GLY A 148 -13.84 9.37 20.24
C GLY A 148 -13.80 9.73 21.75
N PRO A 149 -14.84 10.37 22.27
CA PRO A 149 -14.93 10.65 23.69
C PRO A 149 -14.71 9.38 24.49
N GLY A 150 -14.01 9.46 25.62
CA GLY A 150 -13.52 8.35 26.43
C GLY A 150 -14.53 7.25 26.72
N GLY A 151 -14.69 6.33 25.76
CA GLY A 151 -15.49 5.13 25.91
C GLY A 151 -14.79 4.09 26.81
N ARG A 152 -15.49 2.97 27.05
CA ARG A 152 -14.93 1.83 27.82
C ARG A 152 -13.62 1.32 27.23
N TYR A 153 -13.40 1.45 25.91
CA TYR A 153 -12.24 0.94 25.19
C TYR A 153 -11.47 2.04 24.45
N VAL A 154 -10.16 1.82 24.32
CA VAL A 154 -9.25 2.58 23.46
C VAL A 154 -9.01 1.77 22.20
N GLU A 155 -9.46 2.25 21.05
CA GLU A 155 -9.48 1.45 19.82
C GLU A 155 -8.16 1.53 19.08
N VAL A 156 -7.61 0.36 18.77
CA VAL A 156 -6.45 0.11 17.90
C VAL A 156 -6.96 -0.42 16.57
N LEU A 157 -6.65 0.24 15.48
CA LEU A 157 -7.12 -0.14 14.15
C LEU A 157 -6.11 -1.08 13.45
N VAL A 158 -6.60 -2.15 12.85
CA VAL A 158 -5.89 -2.93 11.82
C VAL A 158 -6.71 -2.88 10.54
N ALA A 159 -6.14 -2.35 9.45
CA ALA A 159 -6.84 -2.20 8.18
C ALA A 159 -6.09 -2.92 7.05
N GLY A 160 -6.60 -4.06 6.64
CA GLY A 160 -6.03 -4.89 5.59
C GLY A 160 -6.71 -6.24 5.49
N HIS A 161 -6.68 -6.85 4.30
CA HIS A 161 -7.19 -8.19 4.10
C HIS A 161 -6.39 -9.21 4.92
N LEU A 162 -7.08 -10.23 5.45
CA LEU A 162 -6.46 -11.32 6.19
C LEU A 162 -5.77 -12.25 5.19
N ARG A 163 -4.45 -12.19 5.14
CA ARG A 163 -3.58 -13.00 4.30
C ARG A 163 -2.17 -13.02 4.88
N GLU A 164 -1.38 -14.02 4.53
CA GLU A 164 -0.09 -14.32 5.12
C GLU A 164 0.86 -13.10 5.16
N GLU A 165 0.99 -12.38 4.06
CA GLU A 165 1.91 -11.25 3.95
C GLU A 165 1.59 -10.10 4.90
N LYS A 166 0.35 -10.06 5.41
CA LYS A 166 -0.11 -9.01 6.34
C LYS A 166 0.07 -9.37 7.80
N ASP A 167 0.37 -10.64 8.13
CA ASP A 167 0.41 -11.16 9.51
C ASP A 167 -0.79 -10.66 10.35
N PRO A 168 -2.03 -10.95 9.89
CA PRO A 168 -3.20 -10.16 10.25
C PRO A 168 -3.62 -10.29 11.71
N LEU A 169 -3.26 -11.40 12.40
CA LEU A 169 -3.66 -11.63 13.78
C LEU A 169 -2.64 -11.13 14.81
N ARG A 170 -1.49 -10.58 14.38
CA ARG A 170 -0.41 -10.14 15.29
C ARG A 170 -0.89 -9.18 16.36
N ALA A 171 -1.67 -8.16 15.98
CA ALA A 171 -2.21 -7.20 16.92
C ALA A 171 -3.22 -7.83 17.91
N ALA A 172 -4.02 -8.79 17.44
CA ALA A 172 -4.96 -9.53 18.28
C ALA A 172 -4.20 -10.34 19.35
N LEU A 173 -3.16 -11.07 18.94
CA LEU A 173 -2.29 -11.83 19.84
C LEU A 173 -1.57 -10.92 20.85
N ALA A 174 -1.15 -9.73 20.44
CA ALA A 174 -0.48 -8.78 21.32
C ALA A 174 -1.39 -8.22 22.43
N VAL A 175 -2.69 -8.05 22.16
CA VAL A 175 -3.63 -7.54 23.17
C VAL A 175 -4.25 -8.64 24.03
N ARG A 176 -4.04 -9.93 23.71
CA ARG A 176 -4.64 -11.06 24.44
C ARG A 176 -4.25 -11.06 25.91
N ASP A 177 -2.96 -10.89 26.19
CA ASP A 177 -2.38 -11.00 27.52
C ASP A 177 -2.09 -9.64 28.16
N LEU A 178 -2.80 -8.60 27.76
CA LEU A 178 -2.68 -7.31 28.41
C LEU A 178 -3.28 -7.34 29.82
N PRO A 179 -2.74 -6.55 30.77
CA PRO A 179 -3.26 -6.45 32.13
C PRO A 179 -4.75 -6.09 32.15
N ALA A 180 -5.44 -6.47 33.22
CA ALA A 180 -6.89 -6.27 33.35
C ALA A 180 -7.31 -4.79 33.31
N ASP A 181 -6.44 -3.87 33.73
CA ASP A 181 -6.64 -2.42 33.69
C ASP A 181 -6.51 -1.82 32.28
N SER A 182 -5.94 -2.55 31.32
CA SER A 182 -5.82 -2.07 29.93
C SER A 182 -7.20 -1.98 29.26
N ARG A 183 -7.41 -0.84 28.60
CA ARG A 183 -8.63 -0.54 27.84
C ARG A 183 -8.47 -0.74 26.34
N LEU A 184 -7.31 -1.22 25.87
CA LEU A 184 -7.03 -1.44 24.46
C LEU A 184 -7.94 -2.52 23.87
N ARG A 185 -8.47 -2.22 22.68
CA ARG A 185 -9.25 -3.16 21.86
C ARG A 185 -8.85 -3.01 20.39
N VAL A 186 -8.50 -4.12 19.78
CA VAL A 186 -8.18 -4.20 18.35
C VAL A 186 -9.48 -4.33 17.54
N ILE A 187 -9.62 -3.43 16.57
CA ILE A 187 -10.67 -3.49 15.54
C ILE A 187 -9.98 -3.77 14.21
N GLN A 188 -10.27 -4.94 13.65
CA GLN A 188 -9.70 -5.35 12.35
C GLN A 188 -10.73 -5.25 11.23
N LEU A 189 -10.33 -4.60 10.14
CA LEU A 189 -11.13 -4.40 8.93
C LEU A 189 -10.42 -5.02 7.73
N GLY A 190 -11.14 -5.82 6.97
CA GLY A 190 -10.68 -6.45 5.74
C GLY A 190 -11.29 -7.83 5.54
N ALA A 191 -11.45 -8.24 4.28
CA ALA A 191 -11.89 -9.58 3.94
C ALA A 191 -10.80 -10.60 4.29
N ALA A 192 -11.22 -11.81 4.66
CA ALA A 192 -10.32 -12.96 4.67
C ALA A 192 -10.06 -13.42 3.23
N LEU A 193 -8.81 -13.80 2.94
CA LEU A 193 -8.44 -14.31 1.61
C LEU A 193 -9.12 -15.66 1.34
N ASP A 194 -9.23 -16.48 2.38
CA ASP A 194 -9.84 -17.81 2.35
C ASP A 194 -10.53 -18.13 3.69
N GLU A 195 -11.19 -19.29 3.74
CA GLU A 195 -11.93 -19.72 4.92
C GLU A 195 -11.03 -20.07 6.12
N ALA A 196 -9.77 -20.45 5.88
CA ALA A 196 -8.83 -20.72 6.98
C ALA A 196 -8.53 -19.45 7.76
N TRP A 197 -8.28 -18.32 7.07
CA TRP A 197 -8.12 -17.02 7.71
C TRP A 197 -9.40 -16.53 8.39
N ALA A 198 -10.56 -16.75 7.77
CA ALA A 198 -11.84 -16.38 8.37
C ALA A 198 -12.11 -17.16 9.66
N ARG A 199 -11.81 -18.46 9.68
CA ARG A 199 -11.93 -19.31 10.87
C ARG A 199 -10.98 -18.84 11.97
N ALA A 200 -9.69 -18.67 11.65
CA ALA A 200 -8.71 -18.21 12.63
C ALA A 200 -9.09 -16.87 13.28
N ALA A 201 -9.66 -15.94 12.51
CA ALA A 201 -10.13 -14.67 13.06
C ALA A 201 -11.37 -14.84 13.96
N ARG A 202 -12.32 -15.74 13.62
CA ARG A 202 -13.48 -16.05 14.47
C ARG A 202 -13.07 -16.75 15.76
N ASP A 203 -12.14 -17.71 15.68
CA ASP A 203 -11.62 -18.41 16.85
C ASP A 203 -10.91 -17.45 17.80
N GLU A 204 -10.09 -16.54 17.23
CA GLU A 204 -9.47 -15.48 18.03
C GLU A 204 -10.51 -14.56 18.69
N MET A 205 -11.58 -14.19 17.99
CA MET A 205 -12.68 -13.39 18.57
C MET A 205 -13.39 -14.11 19.72
N ALA A 206 -13.55 -15.43 19.63
CA ALA A 206 -14.22 -16.23 20.65
C ALA A 206 -13.39 -16.29 21.95
N GLY A 207 -12.05 -16.38 21.82
CA GLY A 207 -11.13 -16.49 22.96
C GLY A 207 -10.57 -15.16 23.47
N ASN A 208 -10.72 -14.06 22.72
CA ASN A 208 -10.11 -12.77 23.01
C ASN A 208 -11.12 -11.63 23.01
N PRO A 209 -11.64 -11.19 24.17
CA PRO A 209 -12.64 -10.11 24.26
C PRO A 209 -12.09 -8.74 23.80
N ARG A 210 -10.77 -8.61 23.65
CA ARG A 210 -10.10 -7.40 23.19
C ARG A 210 -9.93 -7.34 21.66
N TYR A 211 -10.42 -8.34 20.93
CA TYR A 211 -10.33 -8.39 19.47
C TYR A 211 -11.70 -8.44 18.80
N ARG A 212 -11.87 -7.68 17.72
CA ARG A 212 -13.06 -7.68 16.87
C ARG A 212 -12.67 -7.59 15.41
N TRP A 213 -12.97 -8.63 14.65
CA TRP A 213 -12.90 -8.61 13.19
C TRP A 213 -14.28 -8.26 12.62
N LEU A 214 -14.34 -7.20 11.80
CA LEU A 214 -15.58 -6.68 11.21
C LEU A 214 -15.74 -7.06 9.72
N GLY A 215 -14.88 -7.93 9.20
CA GLY A 215 -14.92 -8.36 7.80
C GLY A 215 -14.57 -7.25 6.81
N ASP A 216 -14.98 -7.45 5.56
CA ASP A 216 -14.78 -6.46 4.51
C ASP A 216 -15.65 -5.22 4.73
N GLN A 217 -15.01 -4.07 4.72
CA GLN A 217 -15.68 -2.80 4.98
C GLN A 217 -15.52 -1.84 3.80
N PRO A 218 -16.55 -1.09 3.44
CA PRO A 218 -16.44 -0.06 2.42
C PRO A 218 -15.44 1.02 2.85
N ARG A 219 -14.74 1.61 1.90
CA ARG A 219 -13.67 2.58 2.13
C ARG A 219 -14.07 3.74 3.05
N TRP A 220 -15.30 4.25 2.91
CA TRP A 220 -15.78 5.34 3.78
C TRP A 220 -15.83 4.93 5.26
N ARG A 221 -16.13 3.65 5.54
CA ARG A 221 -16.18 3.12 6.91
C ARG A 221 -14.78 2.92 7.48
N VAL A 222 -13.84 2.41 6.68
CA VAL A 222 -12.41 2.34 7.07
C VAL A 222 -11.89 3.73 7.43
N ARG A 223 -12.20 4.75 6.63
CA ARG A 223 -11.80 6.15 6.87
C ARG A 223 -12.41 6.71 8.17
N ARG A 224 -13.66 6.38 8.50
CA ARG A 224 -14.27 6.76 9.78
C ARG A 224 -13.55 6.10 10.96
N TRP A 225 -13.12 4.85 10.81
CA TRP A 225 -12.32 4.17 11.83
C TRP A 225 -10.96 4.84 11.99
N MET A 226 -10.27 5.18 10.91
CA MET A 226 -9.00 5.92 10.96
C MET A 226 -9.13 7.27 11.69
N ALA A 227 -10.23 7.98 11.48
CA ALA A 227 -10.46 9.28 12.12
C ALA A 227 -10.71 9.19 13.64
N ARG A 228 -11.13 8.03 14.17
CA ARG A 228 -11.51 7.86 15.58
C ARG A 228 -10.58 6.94 16.38
N ALA A 229 -9.83 6.07 15.73
CA ALA A 229 -8.93 5.15 16.41
C ALA A 229 -7.79 5.90 17.13
N ARG A 230 -7.32 5.37 18.25
CA ARG A 230 -6.19 5.95 18.99
C ARG A 230 -4.89 5.84 18.20
N LEU A 231 -4.70 4.68 17.58
CA LEU A 231 -3.55 4.36 16.73
C LEU A 231 -3.92 3.24 15.75
N MET A 232 -3.06 3.00 14.77
CA MET A 232 -3.14 1.88 13.83
C MET A 232 -1.95 0.94 14.02
N VAL A 233 -2.17 -0.36 13.80
CA VAL A 233 -1.09 -1.36 13.69
C VAL A 233 -1.04 -1.86 12.25
N ILE A 234 0.16 -1.93 11.70
CA ILE A 234 0.50 -2.63 10.45
C ILE A 234 1.60 -3.64 10.75
N SER A 235 1.27 -4.92 10.73
CA SER A 235 2.12 -6.05 11.10
C SER A 235 2.68 -6.82 9.92
N SER A 236 2.62 -6.24 8.73
CA SER A 236 2.96 -6.91 7.47
C SER A 236 4.41 -7.42 7.47
N ARG A 237 4.60 -8.59 6.83
CA ARG A 237 5.93 -9.17 6.57
C ARG A 237 6.59 -8.54 5.34
N MET A 238 5.80 -8.00 4.42
CA MET A 238 6.26 -7.30 3.21
C MET A 238 5.24 -6.29 2.73
N GLU A 239 5.71 -5.14 2.24
CA GLU A 239 4.91 -4.07 1.65
C GLU A 239 5.70 -3.34 0.57
N GLY A 240 5.06 -3.04 -0.55
CA GLY A 240 5.66 -2.20 -1.59
C GLY A 240 5.24 -0.73 -1.52
N GLY A 241 4.13 -0.45 -0.82
CA GLY A 241 3.56 0.88 -0.67
C GLY A 241 2.19 0.76 -0.04
N ALA A 242 2.17 0.65 1.29
CA ALA A 242 0.93 0.42 2.04
C ALA A 242 0.03 1.67 2.01
N ASN A 243 -1.02 1.68 1.19
CA ASN A 243 -1.98 2.80 1.11
C ASN A 243 -2.51 3.23 2.48
N VAL A 244 -2.69 2.26 3.40
CA VAL A 244 -3.19 2.55 4.76
C VAL A 244 -2.21 3.36 5.59
N VAL A 245 -0.89 3.22 5.35
CA VAL A 245 0.14 4.05 6.01
C VAL A 245 0.08 5.48 5.47
N SER A 246 -0.03 5.65 4.15
CA SER A 246 -0.23 6.97 3.54
C SER A 246 -1.50 7.64 4.08
N GLU A 247 -2.60 6.89 4.21
CA GLU A 247 -3.86 7.37 4.77
C GLU A 247 -3.70 7.76 6.26
N ALA A 248 -2.97 6.97 7.05
CA ALA A 248 -2.68 7.27 8.45
C ALA A 248 -1.81 8.52 8.60
N CYS A 249 -0.76 8.68 7.78
CA CYS A 249 0.08 9.88 7.80
C CYS A 249 -0.71 11.15 7.50
N VAL A 250 -1.56 11.12 6.47
CA VAL A 250 -2.42 12.28 6.11
C VAL A 250 -3.47 12.57 7.18
N ALA A 251 -3.93 11.55 7.91
CA ALA A 251 -4.88 11.68 9.02
C ALA A 251 -4.22 12.14 10.34
N GLY A 252 -2.89 12.09 10.45
CA GLY A 252 -2.20 12.24 11.73
C GLY A 252 -2.46 11.11 12.73
N LEU A 253 -2.82 9.92 12.22
CA LEU A 253 -3.06 8.73 13.02
C LEU A 253 -1.72 8.04 13.33
N PRO A 254 -1.28 7.91 14.59
CA PRO A 254 -0.08 7.17 14.96
C PRO A 254 -0.12 5.73 14.46
N VAL A 255 1.03 5.17 14.07
CA VAL A 255 1.15 3.82 13.52
C VAL A 255 2.19 3.02 14.30
N LEU A 256 1.86 1.83 14.79
CA LEU A 256 2.85 0.84 15.15
C LEU A 256 3.07 -0.06 13.93
N ALA A 257 4.29 -0.12 13.44
CA ALA A 257 4.62 -0.74 12.16
C ALA A 257 5.69 -1.84 12.32
N SER A 258 5.50 -2.97 11.65
CA SER A 258 6.58 -3.94 11.50
C SER A 258 7.80 -3.30 10.83
N ASP A 259 8.98 -3.64 11.32
CA ASP A 259 10.26 -3.13 10.83
C ASP A 259 10.65 -3.82 9.52
N ILE A 260 10.14 -3.29 8.41
CA ILE A 260 10.41 -3.75 7.05
C ILE A 260 10.74 -2.58 6.13
N PRO A 261 11.49 -2.78 5.03
CA PRO A 261 11.88 -1.71 4.11
C PRO A 261 10.70 -0.86 3.63
N GLY A 262 9.56 -1.49 3.27
CA GLY A 262 8.37 -0.79 2.82
C GLY A 262 7.78 0.17 3.86
N ASN A 263 7.73 -0.22 5.13
CA ASN A 263 7.25 0.66 6.21
C ASN A 263 8.28 1.75 6.54
N ARG A 264 9.59 1.42 6.58
CA ARG A 264 10.66 2.41 6.79
C ARG A 264 10.65 3.47 5.69
N GLY A 265 10.53 3.06 4.42
CA GLY A 265 10.48 3.99 3.30
C GLY A 265 9.27 4.92 3.32
N LEU A 266 8.18 4.56 3.97
CA LEU A 266 6.99 5.42 4.13
C LEU A 266 7.06 6.28 5.40
N LEU A 267 7.45 5.72 6.54
CA LEU A 267 7.40 6.39 7.85
C LEU A 267 8.70 7.11 8.22
N GLY A 268 9.83 6.77 7.56
CA GLY A 268 11.16 7.33 7.83
C GLY A 268 11.98 6.49 8.81
N GLU A 269 13.30 6.64 8.77
CA GLU A 269 14.25 5.81 9.53
C GLU A 269 14.08 5.96 11.06
N ASP A 270 13.92 7.18 11.53
CA ASP A 270 13.87 7.53 12.98
C ASP A 270 12.47 7.40 13.57
N TYR A 271 11.55 6.73 12.87
CA TYR A 271 10.20 6.55 13.38
C TYR A 271 10.19 5.66 14.63
N VAL A 272 9.57 6.12 15.72
CA VAL A 272 9.65 5.46 17.03
C VAL A 272 8.66 4.32 17.22
N GLY A 273 7.77 4.08 16.27
CA GLY A 273 6.71 3.07 16.37
C GLY A 273 7.04 1.74 15.68
N TYR A 274 8.31 1.43 15.40
CA TYR A 274 8.69 0.16 14.79
C TYR A 274 8.80 -0.98 15.81
N PHE A 275 8.43 -2.19 15.37
CA PHE A 275 8.65 -3.44 16.09
C PHE A 275 9.16 -4.54 15.13
N PRO A 276 9.97 -5.49 15.60
CA PRO A 276 10.47 -6.59 14.77
C PRO A 276 9.33 -7.40 14.16
N VAL A 277 9.52 -7.88 12.92
CA VAL A 277 8.52 -8.71 12.23
C VAL A 277 8.16 -9.92 13.08
N ALA A 278 6.87 -10.17 13.25
CA ALA A 278 6.30 -11.26 14.01
C ALA A 278 6.57 -11.22 15.53
N ASP A 279 7.14 -10.16 16.07
CA ASP A 279 7.40 -10.03 17.51
C ASP A 279 6.16 -9.51 18.25
N THR A 280 5.44 -10.45 18.88
CA THR A 280 4.23 -10.16 19.67
C THR A 280 4.55 -9.45 20.97
N ALA A 281 5.70 -9.75 21.59
CA ALA A 281 6.07 -9.19 22.90
C ALA A 281 6.42 -7.71 22.76
N VAL A 282 7.29 -7.35 21.82
CA VAL A 282 7.63 -5.94 21.54
C VAL A 282 6.40 -5.15 21.10
N LEU A 283 5.53 -5.72 20.25
CA LEU A 283 4.27 -5.05 19.87
C LEU A 283 3.36 -4.82 21.09
N ARG A 284 3.25 -5.77 22.01
CA ARG A 284 2.50 -5.63 23.27
C ARG A 284 3.04 -4.47 24.11
N ASP A 285 4.35 -4.40 24.27
CA ASP A 285 5.00 -3.35 25.06
C ASP A 285 4.76 -1.97 24.43
N LEU A 286 4.88 -1.84 23.11
CA LEU A 286 4.59 -0.59 22.41
C LEU A 286 3.11 -0.20 22.50
N LEU A 287 2.19 -1.17 22.43
CA LEU A 287 0.76 -0.93 22.65
C LEU A 287 0.50 -0.42 24.07
N ARG A 288 1.13 -1.00 25.09
CA ARG A 288 1.00 -0.55 26.47
C ARG A 288 1.57 0.85 26.66
N ARG A 289 2.75 1.13 26.11
CA ARG A 289 3.34 2.47 26.09
C ARG A 289 2.43 3.48 25.41
N ALA A 290 1.83 3.13 24.28
CA ALA A 290 0.87 4.00 23.57
C ALA A 290 -0.40 4.27 24.38
N GLU A 291 -0.79 3.37 25.28
CA GLU A 291 -1.91 3.54 26.19
C GLU A 291 -1.55 4.46 27.36
N THR A 292 -0.36 4.27 27.97
CA THR A 292 0.02 4.86 29.26
C THR A 292 0.92 6.08 29.15
N GLU A 293 1.61 6.29 28.02
CA GLU A 293 2.57 7.37 27.81
C GLU A 293 2.06 8.36 26.73
N PRO A 294 1.36 9.44 27.09
CA PRO A 294 0.88 10.44 26.11
C PRO A 294 1.99 11.02 25.22
N ALA A 295 3.17 11.25 25.79
CA ALA A 295 4.33 11.77 25.05
C ALA A 295 4.78 10.84 23.92
N PHE A 296 4.66 9.52 24.07
CA PHE A 296 4.98 8.54 23.04
C PHE A 296 4.00 8.63 21.85
N ILE A 297 2.70 8.67 22.13
CA ILE A 297 1.67 8.86 21.10
C ILE A 297 1.87 10.19 20.36
N ASP A 298 2.15 11.28 21.09
CA ASP A 298 2.33 12.58 20.49
C ASP A 298 3.60 12.65 19.63
N ARG A 299 4.66 11.93 20.01
CA ARG A 299 5.86 11.80 19.18
C ARG A 299 5.55 11.06 17.88
N MET A 300 4.88 9.90 17.93
CA MET A 300 4.45 9.18 16.75
C MET A 300 3.57 10.06 15.84
N ARG A 301 2.62 10.79 16.42
CA ARG A 301 1.73 11.70 15.67
C ARG A 301 2.51 12.79 14.93
N ARG A 302 3.47 13.44 15.59
CA ARG A 302 4.33 14.44 14.94
C ARG A 302 5.10 13.83 13.76
N GLN A 303 5.65 12.64 13.95
CA GLN A 303 6.43 11.97 12.91
C GLN A 303 5.58 11.58 11.70
N VAL A 304 4.39 11.00 11.88
CA VAL A 304 3.49 10.67 10.75
C VAL A 304 3.01 11.93 10.03
N LEU A 305 2.71 13.01 10.76
CA LEU A 305 2.32 14.28 10.15
C LEU A 305 3.45 14.93 9.35
N ALA A 306 4.70 14.77 9.77
CA ALA A 306 5.88 15.24 9.04
C ALA A 306 6.01 14.54 7.68
N ARG A 307 5.53 13.30 7.54
CA ARG A 307 5.51 12.56 6.27
C ARG A 307 4.29 12.87 5.40
N ALA A 308 3.23 13.46 5.94
CA ALA A 308 1.97 13.73 5.24
C ALA A 308 2.12 14.51 3.90
N PRO A 309 3.05 15.48 3.73
CA PRO A 309 3.26 16.15 2.45
C PRO A 309 3.57 15.22 1.29
N LEU A 310 4.29 14.12 1.51
CA LEU A 310 4.63 13.12 0.49
C LEU A 310 3.39 12.41 -0.07
N PHE A 311 2.36 12.29 0.75
CA PHE A 311 1.14 11.53 0.44
C PHE A 311 -0.03 12.44 0.01
N ARG A 312 0.24 13.66 -0.42
CA ARG A 312 -0.78 14.54 -0.98
C ARG A 312 -1.02 14.22 -2.46
N PRO A 313 -2.27 14.32 -2.97
CA PRO A 313 -2.56 14.07 -4.38
C PRO A 313 -1.73 14.93 -5.35
N LYS A 314 -1.33 16.14 -4.93
CA LYS A 314 -0.43 17.00 -5.70
C LYS A 314 0.94 16.35 -5.87
N ALA A 315 1.54 15.82 -4.79
CA ALA A 315 2.87 15.19 -4.83
C ALA A 315 2.88 13.92 -5.70
N GLU A 316 1.84 13.06 -5.59
CA GLU A 316 1.71 11.88 -6.44
C GLU A 316 1.54 12.27 -7.92
N ARG A 317 0.73 13.29 -8.22
CA ARG A 317 0.55 13.80 -9.58
C ARG A 317 1.86 14.34 -10.17
N GLU A 318 2.63 15.10 -9.41
CA GLU A 318 3.95 15.60 -9.81
C GLU A 318 4.94 14.44 -10.04
N GLY A 319 4.88 13.40 -9.19
CA GLY A 319 5.64 12.17 -9.38
C GLY A 319 5.31 11.49 -10.71
N LEU A 320 4.02 11.34 -11.03
CA LEU A 320 3.59 10.78 -12.31
C LEU A 320 4.02 11.64 -13.50
N ALA A 321 3.98 12.98 -13.37
CA ALA A 321 4.47 13.88 -14.41
C ALA A 321 5.98 13.67 -14.67
N ARG A 322 6.80 13.51 -13.61
CA ARG A 322 8.23 13.17 -13.77
C ARG A 322 8.44 11.84 -14.50
N VAL A 323 7.63 10.82 -14.18
CA VAL A 323 7.69 9.52 -14.90
C VAL A 323 7.38 9.69 -16.38
N LEU A 324 6.36 10.50 -16.74
CA LEU A 324 6.05 10.81 -18.15
C LEU A 324 7.24 11.49 -18.84
N THR A 325 7.83 12.50 -18.20
CA THR A 325 8.99 13.22 -18.72
C THR A 325 10.21 12.29 -18.92
N ALA A 326 10.47 11.38 -17.99
CA ALA A 326 11.55 10.40 -18.11
C ALA A 326 11.34 9.42 -19.27
N CYS A 327 10.11 9.22 -19.71
CA CYS A 327 9.75 8.46 -20.91
C CYS A 327 9.73 9.33 -22.18
N GLY A 328 10.22 10.58 -22.15
CA GLY A 328 10.20 11.50 -23.28
C GLY A 328 8.83 12.07 -23.63
N LEU A 329 7.85 11.98 -22.70
CA LEU A 329 6.48 12.40 -22.92
C LEU A 329 6.17 13.69 -22.12
N THR A 330 5.52 14.63 -22.78
CA THR A 330 5.02 15.87 -22.13
C THR A 330 3.52 15.77 -21.95
N PRO A 331 3.00 15.84 -20.70
CA PRO A 331 1.57 15.79 -20.44
C PRO A 331 0.82 17.04 -20.95
#